data_0f767afff4e79fba1974560c8a9a55ba
#
_entry.id   0f767afff4e79fba1974560c8a9a55ba
#
_cell.length_a   1.000
_cell.length_b   1.000
_cell.length_c   1.000
_cell.angle_alpha   90.00
_cell.angle_beta   90.00
_cell.angle_gamma   90.00
#
_symmetry.space_group_name_H-M   'P 1'
#
loop_
_entity.id
_entity.type
_entity.pdbx_description
1 polymer ?
#
loop_
_entity_poly.entity_id
_entity_poly.type
_entity_poly.pdbx_seq_one_letter_code
_entity_poly.pdbx_strand_id
1 'polypeptide(L)'
;MLTLGKANFGEEELKVAENVVGLLRDGDCLQIGIGGLPNAIGSEIAKSDLKDLGVHTEMYVDAFVEMAKAGRISGMKKNRDVGRQTYAFAAGSQELYDYIDHNEELMAVPVGYANDVDVIASLDNFVSINTAMQVDLWGQISSETVGTRHISGAGGALDFILGAYRSKGGRSIVALKSSRVDKEGNRVSNIVPTFLSLIHISEPTRQAEIS
;
A
#
# COMPACT_ATOMS: atom_id res chain seq x y z
N MET A 1 14.35 0.54 -21.04
CA MET A 1 13.17 0.54 -20.17
C MET A 1 13.28 1.74 -19.23
N LEU A 2 12.19 2.43 -18.94
CA LEU A 2 12.24 3.56 -18.01
C LEU A 2 12.27 2.98 -16.58
N THR A 3 13.32 3.27 -15.82
CA THR A 3 13.44 2.87 -14.41
C THR A 3 13.11 4.03 -13.49
N LEU A 4 12.44 3.75 -12.39
CA LEU A 4 12.26 4.70 -11.30
C LEU A 4 13.37 4.45 -10.27
N GLY A 5 13.97 5.53 -9.75
CA GLY A 5 14.90 5.40 -8.61
C GLY A 5 14.14 4.90 -7.37
N LYS A 6 14.81 4.12 -6.52
CA LYS A 6 14.23 3.77 -5.21
C LYS A 6 13.92 5.05 -4.44
N ALA A 7 12.67 5.19 -4.00
CA ALA A 7 12.29 6.33 -3.18
C ALA A 7 12.96 6.20 -1.80
N ASN A 8 13.66 7.27 -1.38
CA ASN A 8 14.29 7.34 -0.08
C ASN A 8 13.23 7.57 1.02
N PHE A 9 13.52 7.09 2.20
CA PHE A 9 12.69 7.31 3.39
C PHE A 9 13.59 7.63 4.60
N GLY A 10 13.04 8.36 5.55
CA GLY A 10 13.72 8.79 6.77
C GLY A 10 13.17 8.12 8.03
N GLU A 11 13.59 8.62 9.19
CA GLU A 11 13.19 8.07 10.49
C GLU A 11 11.68 8.16 10.75
N GLU A 12 11.01 9.20 10.24
CA GLU A 12 9.56 9.35 10.40
C GLU A 12 8.80 8.26 9.64
N GLU A 13 9.21 7.98 8.39
CA GLU A 13 8.61 6.90 7.61
C GLU A 13 8.86 5.52 8.25
N LEU A 14 10.04 5.30 8.85
CA LEU A 14 10.33 4.05 9.56
C LEU A 14 9.42 3.86 10.77
N LYS A 15 9.18 4.89 11.58
CA LYS A 15 8.25 4.80 12.72
C LYS A 15 6.82 4.47 12.29
N VAL A 16 6.36 5.07 11.20
CA VAL A 16 5.04 4.74 10.64
C VAL A 16 5.03 3.29 10.13
N ALA A 17 6.11 2.87 9.48
CA ALA A 17 6.24 1.50 8.96
C ALA A 17 6.23 0.46 10.09
N GLU A 18 6.91 0.69 11.21
CA GLU A 18 6.88 -0.17 12.40
C GLU A 18 5.45 -0.36 12.91
N ASN A 19 4.67 0.74 13.02
CA ASN A 19 3.27 0.67 13.42
C ASN A 19 2.42 -0.17 12.45
N VAL A 20 2.62 0.02 11.14
CA VAL A 20 1.90 -0.76 10.11
C VAL A 20 2.25 -2.24 10.20
N VAL A 21 3.54 -2.58 10.34
CA VAL A 21 4.00 -3.97 10.48
C VAL A 21 3.39 -4.65 11.71
N GLY A 22 3.24 -3.91 12.81
CA GLY A 22 2.58 -4.39 14.03
C GLY A 22 1.10 -4.78 13.85
N LEU A 23 0.46 -4.34 12.75
CA LEU A 23 -0.92 -4.69 12.41
C LEU A 23 -1.01 -5.90 11.47
N LEU A 24 0.11 -6.37 10.92
CA LEU A 24 0.15 -7.48 9.97
C LEU A 24 0.24 -8.83 10.68
N ARG A 25 -0.15 -9.87 9.97
CA ARG A 25 -0.17 -11.26 10.47
C ARG A 25 0.40 -12.21 9.43
N ASP A 26 0.89 -13.33 9.86
CA ASP A 26 1.29 -14.42 8.97
C ASP A 26 0.16 -14.82 8.04
N GLY A 27 0.47 -14.95 6.76
CA GLY A 27 -0.48 -15.33 5.74
C GLY A 27 -1.38 -14.21 5.21
N ASP A 28 -1.21 -12.96 5.64
CA ASP A 28 -1.91 -11.82 5.03
C ASP A 28 -1.58 -11.70 3.54
N CYS A 29 -2.59 -11.37 2.73
CA CYS A 29 -2.40 -11.07 1.31
C CYS A 29 -2.35 -9.55 1.11
N LEU A 30 -1.26 -9.04 0.58
CA LEU A 30 -0.94 -7.62 0.62
C LEU A 30 -1.12 -6.92 -0.74
N GLN A 31 -1.66 -5.69 -0.68
CA GLN A 31 -1.46 -4.64 -1.65
C GLN A 31 -0.73 -3.49 -0.97
N ILE A 32 0.31 -2.96 -1.60
CA ILE A 32 1.09 -1.81 -1.09
C ILE A 32 1.18 -0.76 -2.19
N GLY A 33 0.99 0.51 -1.82
CA GLY A 33 1.14 1.66 -2.73
C GLY A 33 2.60 1.95 -3.12
N ILE A 34 2.83 3.12 -3.70
CA ILE A 34 4.16 3.60 -4.14
C ILE A 34 4.65 4.77 -3.29
N GLY A 35 5.96 4.96 -3.23
CA GLY A 35 6.61 6.11 -2.58
C GLY A 35 7.50 5.74 -1.40
N GLY A 36 7.99 6.76 -0.69
CA GLY A 36 8.93 6.57 0.42
C GLY A 36 8.35 5.76 1.57
N LEU A 37 7.14 6.09 2.03
CA LEU A 37 6.49 5.37 3.12
C LEU A 37 6.16 3.90 2.75
N PRO A 38 5.58 3.57 1.58
CA PRO A 38 5.44 2.19 1.14
C PRO A 38 6.77 1.41 1.06
N ASN A 39 7.85 2.04 0.62
CA ASN A 39 9.17 1.40 0.62
C ASN A 39 9.69 1.14 2.04
N ALA A 40 9.47 2.07 2.98
CA ALA A 40 9.80 1.86 4.38
C ALA A 40 9.02 0.67 4.97
N ILE A 41 7.72 0.57 4.66
CA ILE A 41 6.87 -0.55 5.10
C ILE A 41 7.41 -1.88 4.55
N GLY A 42 7.73 -1.95 3.26
CA GLY A 42 8.30 -3.15 2.65
C GLY A 42 9.63 -3.55 3.28
N SER A 43 10.51 -2.59 3.55
CA SER A 43 11.79 -2.82 4.23
C SER A 43 11.61 -3.33 5.66
N GLU A 44 10.67 -2.79 6.43
CA GLU A 44 10.38 -3.27 7.79
C GLU A 44 9.71 -4.66 7.78
N ILE A 45 8.81 -4.95 6.82
CA ILE A 45 8.29 -6.31 6.64
C ILE A 45 9.42 -7.29 6.32
N ALA A 46 10.36 -6.92 5.46
CA ALA A 46 11.50 -7.78 5.11
C ALA A 46 12.38 -8.14 6.32
N LYS A 47 12.51 -7.22 7.30
CA LYS A 47 13.25 -7.44 8.55
C LYS A 47 12.45 -8.16 9.63
N SER A 48 11.12 -8.18 9.53
CA SER A 48 10.24 -8.80 10.52
C SER A 48 10.29 -10.33 10.48
N ASP A 49 9.62 -10.98 11.44
CA ASP A 49 9.45 -12.43 11.46
C ASP A 49 8.18 -12.92 10.75
N LEU A 50 7.46 -12.04 10.05
CA LEU A 50 6.26 -12.37 9.28
C LEU A 50 6.54 -13.45 8.23
N LYS A 51 5.59 -14.36 8.04
CA LYS A 51 5.73 -15.53 7.16
C LYS A 51 4.50 -15.71 6.28
N ASP A 52 4.72 -16.42 5.18
CA ASP A 52 3.68 -16.87 4.26
C ASP A 52 2.79 -15.77 3.72
N LEU A 53 3.31 -14.54 3.60
CA LEU A 53 2.57 -13.44 3.01
C LEU A 53 2.22 -13.74 1.54
N GLY A 54 1.07 -13.26 1.10
CA GLY A 54 0.64 -13.26 -0.28
C GLY A 54 0.76 -11.88 -0.90
N VAL A 55 0.72 -11.81 -2.23
CA VAL A 55 0.66 -10.55 -2.98
C VAL A 55 -0.48 -10.60 -3.97
N HIS A 56 -1.31 -9.57 -3.96
CA HIS A 56 -2.27 -9.24 -5.00
C HIS A 56 -2.40 -7.71 -5.06
N THR A 57 -1.86 -7.11 -6.09
CA THR A 57 -1.67 -5.65 -6.17
C THR A 57 -1.90 -5.12 -7.58
N GLU A 58 -2.24 -3.86 -7.71
CA GLU A 58 -2.27 -3.20 -9.00
C GLU A 58 -0.84 -3.05 -9.55
N MET A 59 0.01 -2.38 -8.78
CA MET A 59 1.40 -2.13 -9.14
C MET A 59 2.34 -2.99 -8.31
N TYR A 60 3.22 -3.74 -8.99
CA TYR A 60 4.32 -4.44 -8.35
C TYR A 60 5.51 -3.49 -8.18
N VAL A 61 6.02 -3.34 -6.96
CA VAL A 61 7.02 -2.34 -6.58
C VAL A 61 8.22 -2.96 -5.88
N ASP A 62 9.32 -2.22 -5.75
CA ASP A 62 10.58 -2.68 -5.14
C ASP A 62 10.39 -3.27 -3.73
N ALA A 63 9.43 -2.77 -2.96
CA ALA A 63 9.08 -3.28 -1.64
C ALA A 63 8.78 -4.80 -1.66
N PHE A 64 8.06 -5.28 -2.67
CA PHE A 64 7.76 -6.71 -2.79
C PHE A 64 9.01 -7.54 -3.12
N VAL A 65 9.94 -6.99 -3.91
CA VAL A 65 11.22 -7.66 -4.20
C VAL A 65 12.04 -7.83 -2.93
N GLU A 66 12.11 -6.83 -2.07
CA GLU A 66 12.80 -6.90 -0.79
C GLU A 66 12.18 -7.96 0.13
N MET A 67 10.85 -7.97 0.25
CA MET A 67 10.13 -8.96 1.04
C MET A 67 10.30 -10.40 0.51
N ALA A 68 10.25 -10.58 -0.81
CA ALA A 68 10.43 -11.89 -1.44
C ALA A 68 11.85 -12.43 -1.23
N LYS A 69 12.88 -11.59 -1.44
CA LYS A 69 14.29 -11.96 -1.19
C LYS A 69 14.56 -12.29 0.29
N ALA A 70 13.84 -11.64 1.21
CA ALA A 70 13.90 -11.94 2.63
C ALA A 70 13.09 -13.20 3.03
N GLY A 71 12.41 -13.86 2.07
CA GLY A 71 11.63 -15.08 2.31
C GLY A 71 10.31 -14.83 3.06
N ARG A 72 9.74 -13.62 2.97
CA ARG A 72 8.49 -13.28 3.64
C ARG A 72 7.26 -13.65 2.82
N ILE A 73 7.41 -13.78 1.51
CA ILE A 73 6.33 -14.06 0.56
C ILE A 73 6.43 -15.53 0.11
N SER A 74 5.38 -16.30 0.34
CA SER A 74 5.21 -17.64 -0.26
C SER A 74 3.95 -17.72 -1.11
N GLY A 75 2.95 -16.90 -0.83
CA GLY A 75 1.63 -16.96 -1.45
C GLY A 75 0.83 -18.22 -1.14
N MET A 76 1.36 -19.13 -0.30
CA MET A 76 0.76 -20.44 -0.04
C MET A 76 -0.49 -20.39 0.84
N LYS A 77 -0.73 -19.27 1.53
CA LYS A 77 -1.95 -19.03 2.32
C LYS A 77 -3.05 -18.32 1.53
N LYS A 78 -2.78 -17.90 0.31
CA LYS A 78 -3.81 -17.37 -0.57
C LYS A 78 -4.80 -18.49 -0.92
N ASN A 79 -6.09 -18.15 -0.97
CA ASN A 79 -7.15 -19.06 -1.41
C ASN A 79 -7.51 -18.87 -2.90
N ARG A 80 -6.84 -17.94 -3.59
CA ARG A 80 -6.87 -17.71 -5.04
C ARG A 80 -5.47 -17.43 -5.54
N ASP A 81 -5.11 -17.88 -6.74
CA ASP A 81 -3.77 -17.73 -7.33
C ASP A 81 -2.68 -18.18 -6.34
N VAL A 82 -2.87 -19.36 -5.75
CA VAL A 82 -2.00 -19.91 -4.68
C VAL A 82 -0.56 -20.02 -5.18
N GLY A 83 0.38 -19.56 -4.35
CA GLY A 83 1.81 -19.56 -4.68
C GLY A 83 2.21 -18.51 -5.73
N ARG A 84 1.29 -17.64 -6.16
CA ARG A 84 1.56 -16.58 -7.15
C ARG A 84 1.50 -15.20 -6.53
N GLN A 85 2.41 -14.33 -6.95
CA GLN A 85 2.37 -12.90 -6.67
C GLN A 85 1.66 -12.22 -7.84
N THR A 86 0.38 -11.86 -7.63
CA THR A 86 -0.51 -11.36 -8.70
C THR A 86 -0.41 -9.84 -8.79
N TYR A 87 -0.25 -9.30 -10.01
CA TYR A 87 -0.15 -7.85 -10.25
C TYR A 87 -0.62 -7.48 -11.66
N ALA A 88 -1.01 -6.20 -11.87
CA ALA A 88 -1.41 -5.72 -13.18
C ALA A 88 -0.24 -5.15 -13.99
N PHE A 89 0.61 -4.35 -13.36
CA PHE A 89 1.81 -3.78 -13.97
C PHE A 89 2.89 -3.55 -12.92
N ALA A 90 4.11 -3.23 -13.36
CA ALA A 90 5.25 -3.04 -12.48
C ALA A 90 5.94 -1.71 -12.76
N ALA A 91 6.43 -1.05 -11.71
CA ALA A 91 7.27 0.13 -11.84
C ALA A 91 8.25 0.22 -10.66
N GLY A 92 9.53 0.37 -10.96
CA GLY A 92 10.58 0.45 -9.96
C GLY A 92 11.98 0.47 -10.54
N SER A 93 12.92 -0.03 -9.78
CA SER A 93 14.33 -0.10 -10.13
C SER A 93 14.63 -1.17 -11.20
N GLN A 94 15.86 -1.18 -11.72
CA GLN A 94 16.33 -2.24 -12.61
C GLN A 94 16.27 -3.61 -11.90
N GLU A 95 16.58 -3.65 -10.60
CA GLU A 95 16.50 -4.86 -9.77
C GLU A 95 15.10 -5.49 -9.75
N LEU A 96 14.06 -4.66 -9.73
CA LEU A 96 12.67 -5.12 -9.82
C LEU A 96 12.40 -5.78 -11.17
N TYR A 97 12.82 -5.17 -12.27
CA TYR A 97 12.61 -5.75 -13.60
C TYR A 97 13.41 -7.05 -13.80
N ASP A 98 14.64 -7.11 -13.29
CA ASP A 98 15.46 -8.33 -13.32
C ASP A 98 14.82 -9.45 -12.46
N TYR A 99 14.15 -9.09 -11.35
CA TYR A 99 13.43 -10.05 -10.51
C TYR A 99 12.17 -10.59 -11.17
N ILE A 100 11.47 -9.76 -11.94
CA ILE A 100 10.24 -10.17 -12.65
C ILE A 100 10.57 -11.07 -13.85
N ASP A 101 11.70 -10.84 -14.52
CA ASP A 101 12.03 -11.54 -15.76
C ASP A 101 12.16 -13.05 -15.52
N HIS A 102 11.37 -13.81 -16.28
CA HIS A 102 11.28 -15.27 -16.21
C HIS A 102 11.02 -15.86 -14.80
N ASN A 103 10.41 -15.10 -13.89
CA ASN A 103 10.09 -15.56 -12.54
C ASN A 103 8.67 -16.17 -12.51
N GLU A 104 8.62 -17.49 -12.35
CA GLU A 104 7.37 -18.26 -12.37
C GLU A 104 6.47 -17.99 -11.15
N GLU A 105 6.99 -17.39 -10.06
CA GLU A 105 6.17 -17.02 -8.90
C GLU A 105 5.29 -15.79 -9.18
N LEU A 106 5.60 -15.01 -10.23
CA LEU A 106 4.88 -13.82 -10.60
C LEU A 106 3.81 -14.09 -11.65
N MET A 107 2.67 -13.42 -11.49
CA MET A 107 1.52 -13.56 -12.38
C MET A 107 1.00 -12.18 -12.78
N ALA A 108 1.38 -11.74 -13.98
CA ALA A 108 0.82 -10.53 -14.57
C ALA A 108 -0.60 -10.78 -15.10
N VAL A 109 -1.54 -9.93 -14.73
CA VAL A 109 -2.96 -10.05 -15.08
C VAL A 109 -3.51 -8.73 -15.62
N PRO A 110 -4.62 -8.72 -16.36
CA PRO A 110 -5.29 -7.48 -16.71
C PRO A 110 -5.69 -6.68 -15.47
N VAL A 111 -5.63 -5.34 -15.55
CA VAL A 111 -6.03 -4.45 -14.44
C VAL A 111 -7.48 -4.71 -14.00
N GLY A 112 -8.37 -5.03 -14.94
CA GLY A 112 -9.75 -5.40 -14.64
C GLY A 112 -9.91 -6.68 -13.79
N TYR A 113 -8.86 -7.51 -13.67
CA TYR A 113 -8.82 -8.61 -12.72
C TYR A 113 -8.15 -8.20 -11.41
N ALA A 114 -7.01 -7.52 -11.49
CA ALA A 114 -6.25 -7.13 -10.31
C ALA A 114 -7.05 -6.19 -9.40
N ASN A 115 -7.79 -5.23 -9.99
CA ASN A 115 -8.56 -4.22 -9.28
C ASN A 115 -10.04 -4.60 -9.09
N ASP A 116 -10.47 -5.77 -9.55
CA ASP A 116 -11.85 -6.22 -9.36
C ASP A 116 -12.14 -6.40 -7.87
N VAL A 117 -13.11 -5.63 -7.37
CA VAL A 117 -13.49 -5.64 -5.95
C VAL A 117 -13.95 -7.03 -5.47
N ASP A 118 -14.63 -7.81 -6.32
CA ASP A 118 -15.10 -9.15 -5.96
C ASP A 118 -13.94 -10.17 -5.96
N VAL A 119 -12.95 -10.00 -6.86
CA VAL A 119 -11.71 -10.78 -6.84
C VAL A 119 -10.93 -10.50 -5.56
N ILE A 120 -10.70 -9.23 -5.23
CA ILE A 120 -10.00 -8.82 -4.01
C ILE A 120 -10.75 -9.31 -2.76
N ALA A 121 -12.06 -9.13 -2.71
CA ALA A 121 -12.91 -9.58 -1.60
C ALA A 121 -12.90 -11.11 -1.40
N SER A 122 -12.63 -11.88 -2.45
CA SER A 122 -12.52 -13.33 -2.38
C SER A 122 -11.21 -13.84 -1.78
N LEU A 123 -10.20 -12.97 -1.62
CA LEU A 123 -8.93 -13.29 -0.95
C LEU A 123 -9.11 -13.16 0.56
N ASP A 124 -8.95 -14.24 1.30
CA ASP A 124 -9.00 -14.21 2.76
C ASP A 124 -7.80 -13.41 3.33
N ASN A 125 -8.02 -12.68 4.42
CA ASN A 125 -7.01 -11.85 5.11
C ASN A 125 -6.32 -10.83 4.18
N PHE A 126 -7.09 -10.25 3.27
CA PHE A 126 -6.54 -9.24 2.37
C PHE A 126 -6.29 -7.92 3.10
N VAL A 127 -5.09 -7.37 2.94
CA VAL A 127 -4.69 -6.10 3.55
C VAL A 127 -4.30 -5.10 2.48
N SER A 128 -5.10 -4.04 2.32
CA SER A 128 -4.70 -2.91 1.49
C SER A 128 -3.94 -1.89 2.32
N ILE A 129 -2.75 -1.50 1.87
CA ILE A 129 -1.89 -0.52 2.53
C ILE A 129 -1.67 0.64 1.58
N ASN A 130 -2.27 1.78 1.90
CA ASN A 130 -2.20 2.98 1.08
C ASN A 130 -1.71 4.17 1.91
N THR A 131 -1.22 5.20 1.23
CA THR A 131 -0.80 6.45 1.86
C THR A 131 -1.79 7.56 1.56
N ALA A 132 -1.94 8.48 2.49
CA ALA A 132 -2.72 9.68 2.32
C ALA A 132 -1.86 10.94 2.49
N MET A 133 -2.36 12.05 1.99
CA MET A 133 -1.74 13.36 2.15
C MET A 133 -2.26 14.09 3.39
N GLN A 134 -3.56 13.98 3.65
CA GLN A 134 -4.21 14.61 4.79
C GLN A 134 -5.38 13.75 5.29
N VAL A 135 -5.71 13.91 6.56
CA VAL A 135 -6.91 13.39 7.21
C VAL A 135 -7.57 14.53 8.00
N ASP A 136 -8.89 14.56 8.04
CA ASP A 136 -9.59 15.54 8.88
C ASP A 136 -10.10 14.92 10.19
N LEU A 137 -10.61 15.78 11.08
CA LEU A 137 -11.12 15.34 12.39
C LEU A 137 -12.41 14.51 12.31
N TRP A 138 -13.04 14.41 11.14
CA TRP A 138 -14.21 13.58 10.87
C TRP A 138 -13.83 12.21 10.30
N GLY A 139 -12.53 11.96 10.09
CA GLY A 139 -12.03 10.70 9.51
C GLY A 139 -12.06 10.66 7.99
N GLN A 140 -12.29 11.78 7.32
CA GLN A 140 -12.18 11.88 5.88
C GLN A 140 -10.72 11.89 5.46
N ILE A 141 -10.38 11.15 4.41
CA ILE A 141 -9.00 10.95 3.95
C ILE A 141 -8.84 11.54 2.56
N SER A 142 -7.80 12.35 2.35
CA SER A 142 -7.42 12.84 1.04
C SER A 142 -6.08 12.27 0.61
N SER A 143 -6.08 11.52 -0.49
CA SER A 143 -4.87 11.01 -1.16
C SER A 143 -4.53 11.81 -2.41
N GLU A 144 -5.39 12.73 -2.86
CA GLU A 144 -5.27 13.45 -4.12
C GLU A 144 -4.95 14.93 -3.96
N THR A 145 -5.36 15.53 -2.83
CA THR A 145 -5.26 16.97 -2.62
C THR A 145 -4.56 17.32 -1.32
N VAL A 146 -3.93 18.49 -1.30
CA VAL A 146 -3.45 19.18 -0.08
C VAL A 146 -4.11 20.54 -0.07
N GLY A 147 -5.04 20.76 0.86
CA GLY A 147 -5.92 21.92 0.83
C GLY A 147 -6.69 21.99 -0.50
N THR A 148 -6.58 23.11 -1.21
CA THR A 148 -7.22 23.31 -2.53
C THR A 148 -6.37 22.87 -3.72
N ARG A 149 -5.14 22.37 -3.48
CA ARG A 149 -4.22 21.98 -4.55
C ARG A 149 -4.35 20.51 -4.87
N HIS A 150 -4.68 20.19 -6.11
CA HIS A 150 -4.64 18.82 -6.64
C HIS A 150 -3.17 18.38 -6.86
N ILE A 151 -2.81 17.17 -6.37
CA ILE A 151 -1.45 16.64 -6.39
C ILE A 151 -1.35 15.38 -7.25
N SER A 152 -2.31 14.45 -7.12
CA SER A 152 -2.28 13.15 -7.82
C SER A 152 -3.70 12.63 -8.07
N GLY A 153 -3.83 11.59 -8.86
CA GLY A 153 -5.08 10.84 -9.01
C GLY A 153 -5.24 9.76 -7.94
N ALA A 154 -6.46 9.23 -7.82
CA ALA A 154 -6.81 8.16 -6.85
C ALA A 154 -6.19 6.80 -7.21
N GLY A 155 -5.96 6.53 -8.50
CA GLY A 155 -5.57 5.19 -8.95
C GLY A 155 -6.59 4.13 -8.54
N GLY A 156 -6.12 2.91 -8.28
CA GLY A 156 -6.95 1.78 -7.82
C GLY A 156 -7.21 1.74 -6.31
N ALA A 157 -6.81 2.77 -5.54
CA ALA A 157 -6.87 2.71 -4.07
C ALA A 157 -8.26 2.38 -3.54
N LEU A 158 -9.32 2.95 -4.12
CA LEU A 158 -10.71 2.70 -3.70
C LEU A 158 -11.11 1.24 -3.88
N ASP A 159 -10.75 0.63 -5.01
CA ASP A 159 -11.08 -0.76 -5.31
C ASP A 159 -10.45 -1.70 -4.27
N PHE A 160 -9.18 -1.46 -3.95
CA PHE A 160 -8.45 -2.25 -2.93
C PHE A 160 -8.98 -2.02 -1.52
N ILE A 161 -9.36 -0.79 -1.15
CA ILE A 161 -10.00 -0.49 0.13
C ILE A 161 -11.34 -1.22 0.27
N LEU A 162 -12.19 -1.14 -0.74
CA LEU A 162 -13.50 -1.81 -0.75
C LEU A 162 -13.36 -3.33 -0.73
N GLY A 163 -12.45 -3.87 -1.55
CA GLY A 163 -12.16 -5.30 -1.57
C GLY A 163 -11.63 -5.81 -0.24
N ALA A 164 -10.69 -5.09 0.38
CA ALA A 164 -10.16 -5.42 1.70
C ALA A 164 -11.24 -5.38 2.79
N TYR A 165 -12.13 -4.40 2.75
CA TYR A 165 -13.27 -4.32 3.69
C TYR A 165 -14.21 -5.51 3.57
N ARG A 166 -14.46 -6.00 2.35
CA ARG A 166 -15.33 -7.15 2.06
C ARG A 166 -14.65 -8.50 2.24
N SER A 167 -13.33 -8.53 2.26
CA SER A 167 -12.53 -9.74 2.45
C SER A 167 -12.73 -10.32 3.84
N LYS A 168 -12.87 -11.64 3.94
CA LYS A 168 -12.95 -12.34 5.23
C LYS A 168 -11.63 -12.21 6.00
N GLY A 169 -11.66 -11.52 7.13
CA GLY A 169 -10.45 -11.19 7.91
C GLY A 169 -9.61 -10.07 7.30
N GLY A 170 -10.09 -9.46 6.21
CA GLY A 170 -9.42 -8.37 5.53
C GLY A 170 -9.49 -7.05 6.30
N ARG A 171 -8.61 -6.13 5.94
CA ARG A 171 -8.54 -4.79 6.51
C ARG A 171 -7.85 -3.81 5.59
N SER A 172 -8.21 -2.54 5.69
CA SER A 172 -7.54 -1.46 4.98
C SER A 172 -6.77 -0.60 5.97
N ILE A 173 -5.53 -0.30 5.65
CA ILE A 173 -4.64 0.57 6.42
C ILE A 173 -4.33 1.78 5.55
N VAL A 174 -4.61 2.97 6.05
CA VAL A 174 -4.18 4.22 5.44
C VAL A 174 -3.19 4.89 6.37
N ALA A 175 -1.95 5.04 5.91
CA ALA A 175 -0.84 5.56 6.70
C ALA A 175 -0.38 6.93 6.15
N LEU A 176 -0.07 7.86 7.05
CA LEU A 176 0.48 9.16 6.69
C LEU A 176 1.34 9.71 7.82
N LYS A 177 2.25 10.63 7.49
CA LYS A 177 2.94 11.43 8.51
C LYS A 177 1.99 12.47 9.09
N SER A 178 1.96 12.64 10.40
CA SER A 178 1.10 13.63 11.09
C SER A 178 1.40 15.08 10.68
N SER A 179 2.60 15.36 10.20
CA SER A 179 3.01 16.68 9.75
C SER A 179 4.03 16.64 8.61
N ARG A 180 4.21 17.75 7.94
CA ARG A 180 5.24 17.98 6.93
C ARG A 180 5.90 19.34 7.13
N VAL A 181 7.04 19.55 6.51
CA VAL A 181 7.68 20.88 6.40
C VAL A 181 7.23 21.51 5.07
N ASP A 182 6.74 22.74 5.12
CA ASP A 182 6.37 23.49 3.91
C ASP A 182 7.61 24.12 3.23
N LYS A 183 7.39 24.83 2.13
CA LYS A 183 8.48 25.48 1.35
C LYS A 183 9.18 26.62 2.11
N GLU A 184 8.53 27.14 3.14
CA GLU A 184 9.02 28.24 3.97
C GLU A 184 9.73 27.72 5.23
N GLY A 185 9.79 26.38 5.41
CA GLY A 185 10.45 25.75 6.56
C GLY A 185 9.54 25.58 7.78
N ASN A 186 8.25 25.89 7.67
CA ASN A 186 7.31 25.73 8.79
C ASN A 186 6.79 24.29 8.88
N ARG A 187 6.59 23.82 10.11
CA ARG A 187 5.92 22.55 10.34
C ARG A 187 4.40 22.71 10.23
N VAL A 188 3.81 22.00 9.29
CA VAL A 188 2.37 22.05 8.99
C VAL A 188 1.75 20.69 9.25
N SER A 189 0.61 20.65 9.94
CA SER A 189 -0.13 19.42 10.22
C SER A 189 -0.75 18.85 8.95
N ASN A 190 -0.70 17.52 8.81
CA ASN A 190 -1.46 16.77 7.82
C ASN A 190 -2.82 16.32 8.38
N ILE A 191 -3.05 16.51 9.69
CA ILE A 191 -4.36 16.37 10.33
C ILE A 191 -5.01 17.75 10.31
N VAL A 192 -6.12 17.91 9.60
CA VAL A 192 -6.79 19.19 9.37
C VAL A 192 -8.18 19.21 10.02
N PRO A 193 -8.75 20.38 10.36
CA PRO A 193 -10.07 20.44 10.99
C PRO A 193 -11.18 19.85 10.14
N THR A 194 -11.18 20.11 8.84
CA THR A 194 -12.16 19.60 7.87
C THR A 194 -11.67 19.82 6.45
N PHE A 195 -12.17 19.02 5.50
CA PHE A 195 -12.02 19.29 4.07
C PHE A 195 -13.19 20.14 3.57
N LEU A 196 -12.88 21.13 2.73
CA LEU A 196 -13.88 22.02 2.13
C LEU A 196 -14.53 21.42 0.87
N SER A 197 -13.88 20.46 0.23
CA SER A 197 -14.38 19.81 -0.99
C SER A 197 -14.22 18.30 -0.88
N LEU A 198 -15.31 17.59 -1.08
CA LEU A 198 -15.41 16.15 -0.97
C LEU A 198 -15.61 15.55 -2.36
N ILE A 199 -14.68 15.82 -3.28
CA ILE A 199 -14.80 15.26 -4.64
C ILE A 199 -14.51 13.75 -4.61
N HIS A 200 -13.68 13.28 -3.68
CA HIS A 200 -13.31 11.86 -3.55
C HIS A 200 -13.21 11.47 -2.08
N ILE A 201 -14.33 11.07 -1.50
CA ILE A 201 -14.39 10.48 -0.16
C ILE A 201 -14.34 8.96 -0.33
N SER A 202 -13.27 8.35 0.15
CA SER A 202 -13.37 6.97 0.58
C SER A 202 -13.99 6.97 1.99
N GLU A 203 -15.16 6.36 2.12
CA GLU A 203 -15.78 6.14 3.42
C GLU A 203 -14.77 5.55 4.41
N PRO A 204 -14.79 5.97 5.69
CA PRO A 204 -13.86 5.45 6.69
C PRO A 204 -14.16 3.99 6.93
N THR A 205 -13.38 3.13 6.31
CA THR A 205 -13.31 1.75 6.71
C THR A 205 -12.50 1.66 7.99
N ARG A 206 -13.03 0.98 8.99
CA ARG A 206 -12.53 0.79 10.35
C ARG A 206 -11.02 1.02 10.51
N GLN A 207 -10.67 2.02 11.34
CA GLN A 207 -9.37 2.35 11.88
C GLN A 207 -8.38 3.04 10.93
N ALA A 208 -8.42 4.39 10.94
CA ALA A 208 -7.22 5.16 10.71
C ALA A 208 -6.47 5.24 12.06
N GLU A 209 -5.37 4.51 12.21
CA GLU A 209 -4.45 4.75 13.30
C GLU A 209 -3.51 5.89 12.89
N ILE A 210 -3.54 6.96 13.67
CA ILE A 210 -2.68 8.14 13.51
C ILE A 210 -1.49 7.96 14.43
N SER A 211 -0.31 7.89 13.87
CA SER A 211 0.95 7.89 14.62
C SER A 211 1.63 9.27 14.60
#